data_fad370bfa15bc1b9949d73abc3a9de35
#
_entry.id   fad370bfa15bc1b9949d73abc3a9de35
#
_cell.length_a   1.000
_cell.length_b   1.000
_cell.length_c   1.000
_cell.angle_alpha   90.00
_cell.angle_beta   90.00
_cell.angle_gamma   90.00
#
_symmetry.space_group_name_H-M   'P 1'
#
loop_
_entity.id
_entity.type
_entity.pdbx_description
1 polymer ?
#
loop_
_entity_poly.entity_id
_entity_poly.type
_entity_poly.pdbx_seq_one_letter_code
_entity_poly.pdbx_strand_id
1 'polypeptide(L)'
;MKASIDSIRSKGYDKDFVPSKEYLASMPDIQNGEFDGTPIDYVGINDFHVPLKIRQKDGGTQEVIASISGMVSLAAANRGINMSRIIRTFYKSVDQVMDFDEIERVLKNYQRDLKSFDAHIQISFKYRIWQDALRTRKEDLTPEGGWQYYNVTFDANLDHDGEYKKIIWFDYIYSSACPCSTELSFHAYEQREVGAIPHSQRSVARIGIDFKDTVWFEDILDMCREVIPTEVLVFCKREDEQAFAELNFANTIFVEDAIRKLHYILSKDQRIHDFKVICSHQESLHGHNATAVITKGIPNSCFNHHVTVGEWEAMRV
;
A
#
# COMPACT_ATOMS: atom_id res chain seq x y z
N MET A 1 -5.55 10.14 55.38
CA MET A 1 -6.08 8.79 55.19
C MET A 1 -6.24 8.56 53.71
N LYS A 2 -5.50 7.60 53.12
CA LYS A 2 -5.75 7.18 51.72
C LYS A 2 -7.10 6.46 51.67
N ALA A 3 -8.06 6.93 50.88
CA ALA A 3 -9.32 6.22 50.68
C ALA A 3 -9.03 4.80 50.18
N SER A 4 -9.83 3.82 50.67
CA SER A 4 -9.70 2.42 50.15
C SER A 4 -10.09 2.39 48.67
N ILE A 5 -9.49 1.50 47.91
CA ILE A 5 -9.79 1.29 46.48
C ILE A 5 -11.30 1.04 46.27
N ASP A 6 -11.94 0.31 47.18
CA ASP A 6 -13.38 0.03 47.12
C ASP A 6 -14.23 1.27 47.31
N SER A 7 -13.83 2.19 48.24
CA SER A 7 -14.46 3.48 48.42
C SER A 7 -14.33 4.41 47.19
N ILE A 8 -13.21 4.29 46.47
CA ILE A 8 -13.00 5.02 45.20
C ILE A 8 -13.87 4.43 44.07
N ARG A 9 -13.91 3.11 43.95
CA ARG A 9 -14.74 2.41 42.95
C ARG A 9 -16.23 2.66 43.13
N SER A 10 -16.71 2.83 44.36
CA SER A 10 -18.12 3.08 44.64
C SER A 10 -18.64 4.46 44.16
N LYS A 11 -17.75 5.42 43.86
CA LYS A 11 -18.14 6.75 43.31
C LYS A 11 -18.54 6.70 41.85
N GLY A 12 -18.10 5.63 41.11
CA GLY A 12 -18.41 5.44 39.71
C GLY A 12 -17.79 6.49 38.78
N TYR A 13 -18.24 6.47 37.51
CA TYR A 13 -17.85 7.42 36.48
C TYR A 13 -18.88 8.59 36.45
N ASP A 14 -18.38 9.80 36.65
CA ASP A 14 -19.20 11.02 36.52
C ASP A 14 -19.13 11.53 35.07
N LYS A 15 -20.15 11.24 34.29
CA LYS A 15 -20.26 11.63 32.87
C LYS A 15 -20.47 13.14 32.67
N ASP A 16 -20.94 13.84 33.69
CA ASP A 16 -21.28 15.28 33.63
C ASP A 16 -20.13 16.16 34.18
N PHE A 17 -19.05 15.52 34.67
CA PHE A 17 -17.88 16.25 35.16
C PHE A 17 -17.12 16.91 34.01
N VAL A 18 -17.07 18.24 34.05
CA VAL A 18 -16.27 19.08 33.14
C VAL A 18 -15.05 19.60 33.91
N PRO A 19 -13.81 19.18 33.51
CA PRO A 19 -12.62 19.62 34.23
C PRO A 19 -12.36 21.12 34.03
N SER A 20 -12.05 21.84 35.12
CA SER A 20 -11.59 23.23 35.04
C SER A 20 -10.15 23.31 34.49
N LYS A 21 -9.71 24.52 34.10
CA LYS A 21 -8.32 24.72 33.64
C LYS A 21 -7.32 24.38 34.74
N GLU A 22 -7.64 24.75 36.01
CA GLU A 22 -6.82 24.46 37.20
C GLU A 22 -6.75 22.95 37.45
N TYR A 23 -7.87 22.23 37.29
CA TYR A 23 -7.91 20.77 37.40
C TYR A 23 -7.02 20.11 36.33
N LEU A 24 -7.14 20.53 35.05
CA LEU A 24 -6.31 20.05 33.97
C LEU A 24 -4.82 20.31 34.21
N ALA A 25 -4.46 21.49 34.71
CA ALA A 25 -3.08 21.85 35.06
C ALA A 25 -2.50 21.03 36.23
N SER A 26 -3.35 20.49 37.11
CA SER A 26 -2.95 19.64 38.23
C SER A 26 -2.78 18.17 37.86
N MET A 27 -3.15 17.76 36.64
CA MET A 27 -3.00 16.35 36.19
C MET A 27 -1.52 16.00 36.08
N PRO A 28 -1.10 14.82 36.56
CA PRO A 28 0.28 14.40 36.46
C PRO A 28 0.66 14.14 34.98
N ASP A 29 1.78 14.70 34.54
CA ASP A 29 2.37 14.47 33.23
C ASP A 29 3.70 13.71 33.38
N ILE A 30 3.62 12.38 33.37
CA ILE A 30 4.77 11.50 33.57
C ILE A 30 5.69 11.48 32.32
N GLN A 31 5.14 11.80 31.16
CA GLN A 31 5.88 11.76 29.89
C GLN A 31 6.91 12.88 29.75
N ASN A 32 6.64 14.04 30.37
CA ASN A 32 7.54 15.21 30.38
C ASN A 32 8.55 15.20 31.54
N GLY A 33 8.66 14.10 32.31
CA GLY A 33 9.67 13.97 33.36
C GLY A 33 11.08 13.81 32.78
N GLU A 34 12.10 14.27 33.53
CA GLU A 34 13.50 14.01 33.20
C GLU A 34 13.76 12.52 33.10
N PHE A 35 14.44 12.11 32.03
CA PHE A 35 14.78 10.73 31.75
C PHE A 35 16.18 10.67 31.12
N ASP A 36 16.97 9.71 31.59
CA ASP A 36 18.29 9.41 31.02
C ASP A 36 18.18 8.03 30.34
N GLY A 37 18.04 8.05 29.04
CA GLY A 37 17.78 6.84 28.25
C GLY A 37 18.51 6.82 26.91
N THR A 38 18.15 5.82 26.11
CA THR A 38 18.61 5.68 24.73
C THR A 38 17.61 6.34 23.79
N PRO A 39 18.03 7.07 22.76
CA PRO A 39 17.12 7.58 21.75
C PRO A 39 16.40 6.42 21.04
N ILE A 40 15.19 6.67 20.59
CA ILE A 40 14.37 5.71 19.84
C ILE A 40 14.22 6.24 18.42
N ASP A 41 14.57 5.41 17.42
CA ASP A 41 14.49 5.80 16.01
C ASP A 41 13.05 6.12 15.61
N TYR A 42 12.10 5.23 15.93
CA TYR A 42 10.68 5.44 15.66
C TYR A 42 9.79 4.92 16.79
N VAL A 43 8.89 5.77 17.26
CA VAL A 43 7.84 5.47 18.22
C VAL A 43 6.54 6.14 17.76
N GLY A 44 5.41 5.46 17.86
CA GLY A 44 4.15 6.02 17.39
C GLY A 44 2.99 5.05 17.49
N ILE A 45 2.05 5.20 16.59
CA ILE A 45 0.85 4.38 16.50
C ILE A 45 0.74 3.79 15.10
N ASN A 46 0.16 2.61 15.02
CA ASN A 46 -0.14 1.95 13.76
C ASN A 46 -1.61 1.56 13.69
N ASP A 47 -2.09 1.36 12.47
CA ASP A 47 -3.40 0.78 12.15
C ASP A 47 -4.59 1.55 12.75
N PHE A 48 -4.56 2.91 12.75
CA PHE A 48 -5.76 3.67 13.05
C PHE A 48 -6.50 4.05 11.75
N HIS A 49 -7.82 3.87 11.74
CA HIS A 49 -8.63 4.01 10.54
C HIS A 49 -9.36 5.34 10.48
N VAL A 50 -9.32 5.98 9.31
CA VAL A 50 -10.05 7.22 9.04
C VAL A 50 -10.58 7.24 7.60
N PRO A 51 -11.71 7.91 7.32
CA PRO A 51 -12.10 8.24 5.95
C PRO A 51 -11.20 9.34 5.39
N LEU A 52 -10.72 9.16 4.17
CA LEU A 52 -9.89 10.15 3.45
C LEU A 52 -10.44 10.39 2.05
N LYS A 53 -10.19 11.58 1.51
CA LYS A 53 -10.45 11.93 0.12
C LYS A 53 -9.16 11.84 -0.68
N ILE A 54 -9.15 10.99 -1.71
CA ILE A 54 -8.02 10.81 -2.62
C ILE A 54 -8.36 11.44 -3.96
N ARG A 55 -7.46 12.22 -4.54
CA ARG A 55 -7.63 12.83 -5.85
C ARG A 55 -7.62 11.78 -6.96
N GLN A 56 -8.52 11.91 -7.93
CA GLN A 56 -8.59 11.07 -9.12
C GLN A 56 -8.00 11.77 -10.34
N LYS A 57 -7.53 11.00 -11.31
CA LYS A 57 -6.93 11.52 -12.56
C LYS A 57 -7.89 12.39 -13.36
N ASP A 58 -9.18 12.13 -13.31
CA ASP A 58 -10.24 12.91 -13.98
C ASP A 58 -10.57 14.23 -13.30
N GLY A 59 -9.88 14.57 -12.20
CA GLY A 59 -10.09 15.78 -11.39
C GLY A 59 -11.12 15.62 -10.27
N GLY A 60 -11.77 14.46 -10.15
CA GLY A 60 -12.64 14.11 -9.05
C GLY A 60 -11.90 13.73 -7.78
N THR A 61 -12.67 13.31 -6.77
CA THR A 61 -12.14 12.72 -5.54
C THR A 61 -12.89 11.45 -5.20
N GLN A 62 -12.15 10.49 -4.65
CA GLN A 62 -12.70 9.24 -4.13
C GLN A 62 -12.54 9.21 -2.61
N GLU A 63 -13.63 8.89 -1.92
CA GLU A 63 -13.60 8.61 -0.48
C GLU A 63 -13.14 7.16 -0.25
N VAL A 64 -12.15 6.98 0.64
CA VAL A 64 -11.59 5.68 1.01
C VAL A 64 -11.51 5.58 2.53
N ILE A 65 -11.57 4.35 3.06
CA ILE A 65 -11.20 4.09 4.46
C ILE A 65 -9.73 3.71 4.45
N ALA A 66 -8.90 4.53 5.10
CA ALA A 66 -7.46 4.31 5.17
C ALA A 66 -7.03 3.81 6.54
N SER A 67 -6.10 2.85 6.56
CA SER A 67 -5.30 2.49 7.75
C SER A 67 -4.04 3.33 7.76
N ILE A 68 -3.75 3.98 8.90
CA ILE A 68 -2.65 4.92 9.05
C ILE A 68 -1.71 4.45 10.15
N SER A 69 -0.42 4.47 9.85
CA SER A 69 0.66 4.31 10.82
C SER A 69 1.49 5.59 10.85
N GLY A 70 1.55 6.25 12.02
CA GLY A 70 2.31 7.48 12.21
C GLY A 70 3.37 7.32 13.28
N MET A 71 4.63 7.61 12.95
CA MET A 71 5.80 7.40 13.77
C MET A 71 6.66 8.66 13.83
N VAL A 72 7.36 8.86 14.94
CA VAL A 72 8.34 9.95 15.11
C VAL A 72 9.55 9.46 15.89
N SER A 73 10.69 10.11 15.72
CA SER A 73 11.88 9.84 16.55
C SER A 73 11.70 10.40 17.97
N LEU A 74 12.37 9.77 18.95
CA LEU A 74 12.35 10.23 20.36
C LEU A 74 13.76 10.43 20.87
N ALA A 75 14.06 11.65 21.31
CA ALA A 75 15.35 11.97 21.90
C ALA A 75 15.59 11.24 23.23
N ALA A 76 16.85 10.94 23.56
CA ALA A 76 17.26 10.21 24.77
C ALA A 76 16.75 10.85 26.08
N ALA A 77 16.68 12.19 26.11
CA ALA A 77 16.23 12.95 27.29
C ALA A 77 14.70 12.87 27.54
N ASN A 78 13.92 12.35 26.58
CA ASN A 78 12.47 12.30 26.67
C ASN A 78 12.02 10.88 27.08
N ARG A 79 11.19 10.79 28.10
CA ARG A 79 10.65 9.52 28.59
C ARG A 79 9.66 8.88 27.64
N GLY A 80 8.92 9.67 26.87
CA GLY A 80 7.93 9.18 25.93
C GLY A 80 7.28 10.28 25.12
N ILE A 81 6.48 9.91 24.13
CA ILE A 81 5.64 10.81 23.35
C ILE A 81 4.19 10.74 23.81
N ASN A 82 3.44 11.79 23.57
CA ASN A 82 2.00 11.76 23.76
C ASN A 82 1.33 11.16 22.50
N MET A 83 1.07 9.84 22.52
CA MET A 83 0.50 9.08 21.39
C MET A 83 -0.78 9.72 20.83
N SER A 84 -1.64 10.30 21.69
CA SER A 84 -2.87 10.94 21.25
C SER A 84 -2.62 12.21 20.41
N ARG A 85 -1.43 12.80 20.46
CA ARG A 85 -1.07 13.95 19.62
C ARG A 85 -0.89 13.53 18.15
N ILE A 86 -0.38 12.34 17.90
CA ILE A 86 -0.27 11.82 16.52
C ILE A 86 -1.65 11.82 15.85
N ILE A 87 -2.64 11.18 16.49
CA ILE A 87 -4.02 11.15 15.97
C ILE A 87 -4.58 12.57 15.81
N ARG A 88 -4.51 13.39 16.86
CA ARG A 88 -5.07 14.75 16.85
C ARG A 88 -4.40 15.66 15.80
N THR A 89 -3.11 15.49 15.56
CA THR A 89 -2.38 16.25 14.54
C THR A 89 -2.81 15.80 13.15
N PHE A 90 -2.96 14.48 12.92
CA PHE A 90 -3.47 13.96 11.65
C PHE A 90 -4.90 14.43 11.36
N TYR A 91 -5.78 14.44 12.36
CA TYR A 91 -7.17 14.88 12.19
C TYR A 91 -7.33 16.34 11.76
N LYS A 92 -6.30 17.17 11.85
CA LYS A 92 -6.32 18.55 11.29
C LYS A 92 -6.34 18.54 9.76
N SER A 93 -5.94 17.43 9.13
CA SER A 93 -5.83 17.27 7.69
C SER A 93 -6.88 16.29 7.08
N VAL A 94 -7.72 15.66 7.92
CA VAL A 94 -8.64 14.61 7.47
C VAL A 94 -9.69 15.07 6.46
N ASP A 95 -10.10 16.33 6.53
CA ASP A 95 -11.08 16.94 5.62
C ASP A 95 -10.45 17.42 4.28
N GLN A 96 -9.12 17.45 4.22
CA GLN A 96 -8.39 17.84 3.02
C GLN A 96 -8.31 16.66 2.03
N VAL A 97 -8.00 16.98 0.76
CA VAL A 97 -7.63 15.95 -0.21
C VAL A 97 -6.23 15.47 0.17
N MET A 98 -6.10 14.17 0.46
CA MET A 98 -4.83 13.58 0.86
C MET A 98 -3.97 13.32 -0.37
N ASP A 99 -2.92 14.08 -0.49
CA ASP A 99 -1.85 13.96 -1.47
C ASP A 99 -0.48 14.12 -0.77
N PHE A 100 0.62 14.01 -1.51
CA PHE A 100 1.95 14.08 -0.92
C PHE A 100 2.32 15.46 -0.36
N ASP A 101 1.71 16.53 -0.83
CA ASP A 101 1.90 17.87 -0.26
C ASP A 101 1.20 17.99 1.10
N GLU A 102 -0.02 17.41 1.22
CA GLU A 102 -0.71 17.32 2.51
C GLU A 102 0.02 16.41 3.49
N ILE A 103 0.55 15.26 3.02
CA ILE A 103 1.34 14.34 3.83
C ILE A 103 2.61 15.03 4.36
N GLU A 104 3.31 15.80 3.55
CA GLU A 104 4.48 16.57 3.98
C GLU A 104 4.10 17.58 5.09
N ARG A 105 2.94 18.22 4.96
CA ARG A 105 2.41 19.13 6.02
C ARG A 105 2.12 18.38 7.32
N VAL A 106 1.55 17.18 7.23
CA VAL A 106 1.31 16.32 8.41
C VAL A 106 2.62 15.95 9.08
N LEU A 107 3.64 15.55 8.33
CA LEU A 107 4.96 15.18 8.87
C LEU A 107 5.65 16.39 9.55
N LYS A 108 5.63 17.57 8.93
CA LYS A 108 6.12 18.82 9.54
C LYS A 108 5.37 19.15 10.84
N ASN A 109 4.06 18.92 10.87
CA ASN A 109 3.27 19.10 12.09
C ASN A 109 3.63 18.05 13.16
N TYR A 110 3.93 16.79 12.77
CA TYR A 110 4.42 15.79 13.72
C TYR A 110 5.74 16.21 14.35
N GLN A 111 6.74 16.63 13.56
CA GLN A 111 8.02 17.11 14.07
C GLN A 111 7.82 18.28 15.06
N ARG A 112 7.02 19.27 14.69
CA ARG A 112 6.75 20.45 15.54
C ARG A 112 5.97 20.12 16.80
N ASP A 113 4.82 19.44 16.67
CA ASP A 113 3.87 19.24 17.77
C ASP A 113 4.35 18.18 18.78
N LEU A 114 5.20 17.23 18.35
CA LEU A 114 5.80 16.20 19.20
C LEU A 114 7.27 16.49 19.57
N LYS A 115 7.84 17.59 19.04
CA LYS A 115 9.25 17.96 19.25
C LYS A 115 10.21 16.85 18.84
N SER A 116 9.95 16.25 17.70
CA SER A 116 10.71 15.15 17.12
C SER A 116 11.60 15.64 15.99
N PHE A 117 12.68 14.90 15.71
CA PHE A 117 13.60 15.20 14.61
C PHE A 117 13.10 14.58 13.30
N ASP A 118 12.68 13.32 13.35
CA ASP A 118 12.23 12.56 12.19
C ASP A 118 10.76 12.17 12.34
N ALA A 119 10.05 12.12 11.22
CA ALA A 119 8.66 11.71 11.17
C ALA A 119 8.41 10.80 9.95
N HIS A 120 7.63 9.74 10.15
CA HIS A 120 7.29 8.77 9.12
C HIS A 120 5.79 8.49 9.16
N ILE A 121 5.18 8.29 7.99
CA ILE A 121 3.78 7.94 7.86
C ILE A 121 3.58 6.92 6.75
N GLN A 122 2.73 5.93 7.02
CA GLN A 122 2.16 5.05 6.01
C GLN A 122 0.64 5.18 6.02
N ILE A 123 0.04 5.30 4.83
CA ILE A 123 -1.40 5.42 4.61
C ILE A 123 -1.81 4.37 3.60
N SER A 124 -2.45 3.29 4.06
CA SER A 124 -2.86 2.16 3.23
C SER A 124 -4.37 2.16 3.01
N PHE A 125 -4.80 1.98 1.78
CA PHE A 125 -6.21 1.97 1.42
C PHE A 125 -6.47 1.14 0.16
N LYS A 126 -7.75 0.86 -0.11
CA LYS A 126 -8.19 0.25 -1.37
C LYS A 126 -8.73 1.35 -2.28
N TYR A 127 -8.10 1.51 -3.45
CA TYR A 127 -8.50 2.46 -4.48
C TYR A 127 -9.27 1.74 -5.58
N ARG A 128 -10.44 2.26 -5.96
CA ARG A 128 -11.26 1.63 -7.00
C ARG A 128 -11.01 2.28 -8.35
N ILE A 129 -10.87 1.44 -9.37
CA ILE A 129 -10.83 1.85 -10.77
C ILE A 129 -11.86 1.02 -11.52
N TRP A 130 -12.58 1.62 -12.45
CA TRP A 130 -13.50 0.88 -13.29
C TRP A 130 -12.74 -0.05 -14.24
N GLN A 131 -13.17 -1.31 -14.29
CA GLN A 131 -12.61 -2.32 -15.18
C GLN A 131 -13.70 -2.79 -16.14
N ASP A 132 -13.46 -2.61 -17.44
CA ASP A 132 -14.34 -3.11 -18.49
C ASP A 132 -14.23 -4.62 -18.60
N ALA A 133 -15.35 -5.27 -18.89
CA ALA A 133 -15.38 -6.69 -19.27
C ALA A 133 -14.66 -6.91 -20.60
N LEU A 134 -14.04 -8.08 -20.78
CA LEU A 134 -13.26 -8.38 -21.99
C LEU A 134 -14.12 -8.39 -23.25
N ARG A 135 -15.29 -9.04 -23.19
CA ARG A 135 -16.20 -9.21 -24.34
C ARG A 135 -17.62 -8.77 -24.08
N THR A 136 -18.09 -8.88 -22.85
CA THR A 136 -19.48 -8.54 -22.52
C THR A 136 -19.78 -7.06 -22.80
N ARG A 137 -20.88 -6.82 -23.48
CA ARG A 137 -21.37 -5.50 -23.87
C ARG A 137 -22.80 -5.31 -23.38
N LYS A 138 -23.19 -4.05 -23.13
CA LYS A 138 -24.56 -3.63 -22.89
C LYS A 138 -25.33 -3.59 -24.23
N GLU A 139 -26.65 -3.33 -24.15
CA GLU A 139 -27.51 -3.22 -25.33
C GLU A 139 -27.06 -2.11 -26.31
N ASP A 140 -26.43 -1.04 -25.80
CA ASP A 140 -25.84 0.06 -26.58
C ASP A 140 -24.42 -0.22 -27.09
N LEU A 141 -23.93 -1.45 -26.95
CA LEU A 141 -22.62 -1.95 -27.33
C LEU A 141 -21.45 -1.37 -26.52
N THR A 142 -21.71 -0.56 -25.50
CA THR A 142 -20.66 -0.13 -24.57
C THR A 142 -20.22 -1.31 -23.68
N PRO A 143 -18.95 -1.36 -23.20
CA PRO A 143 -18.52 -2.41 -22.30
C PRO A 143 -19.36 -2.44 -21.01
N GLU A 144 -19.75 -3.63 -20.57
CA GLU A 144 -20.10 -3.85 -19.16
C GLU A 144 -18.81 -3.91 -18.33
N GLY A 145 -18.94 -3.88 -17.01
CA GLY A 145 -17.77 -3.96 -16.14
C GLY A 145 -18.13 -3.79 -14.68
N GLY A 146 -17.11 -3.56 -13.86
CA GLY A 146 -17.24 -3.40 -12.44
C GLY A 146 -16.11 -2.58 -11.82
N TRP A 147 -16.27 -2.25 -10.54
CA TRP A 147 -15.23 -1.59 -9.78
C TRP A 147 -14.21 -2.60 -9.26
N GLN A 148 -12.99 -2.53 -9.79
CA GLN A 148 -11.85 -3.28 -9.26
C GLN A 148 -11.16 -2.46 -8.18
N TYR A 149 -10.72 -3.13 -7.12
CA TYR A 149 -10.06 -2.50 -5.97
C TYR A 149 -8.59 -2.89 -5.93
N TYR A 150 -7.72 -1.89 -5.88
CA TYR A 150 -6.28 -2.04 -5.83
C TYR A 150 -5.77 -1.63 -4.45
N ASN A 151 -4.83 -2.40 -3.89
CA ASN A 151 -4.15 -1.98 -2.68
C ASN A 151 -3.15 -0.89 -3.03
N VAL A 152 -3.25 0.22 -2.33
CA VAL A 152 -2.35 1.37 -2.45
C VAL A 152 -1.82 1.72 -1.07
N THR A 153 -0.54 2.06 -0.99
CA THR A 153 0.05 2.64 0.21
C THR A 153 0.87 3.86 -0.15
N PHE A 154 0.58 4.98 0.48
CA PHE A 154 1.49 6.13 0.54
C PHE A 154 2.47 5.89 1.69
N ASP A 155 3.74 5.97 1.41
CA ASP A 155 4.83 5.83 2.38
C ASP A 155 5.71 7.07 2.29
N ALA A 156 5.84 7.82 3.38
CA ALA A 156 6.59 9.06 3.36
C ALA A 156 7.36 9.28 4.66
N ASN A 157 8.56 9.81 4.51
CA ASN A 157 9.47 10.14 5.58
C ASN A 157 9.98 11.58 5.44
N LEU A 158 10.03 12.30 6.54
CA LEU A 158 10.69 13.62 6.65
C LEU A 158 11.72 13.53 7.77
N ASP A 159 13.00 13.66 7.42
CA ASP A 159 14.09 13.58 8.38
C ASP A 159 14.46 14.94 8.99
N HIS A 160 15.45 14.93 9.89
CA HIS A 160 15.94 16.11 10.60
C HIS A 160 16.69 17.11 9.72
N ASP A 161 17.19 16.68 8.56
CA ASP A 161 17.84 17.55 7.57
C ASP A 161 16.81 18.20 6.64
N GLY A 162 15.54 17.82 6.75
CA GLY A 162 14.44 18.29 5.92
C GLY A 162 14.33 17.54 4.60
N GLU A 163 15.02 16.40 4.45
CA GLU A 163 14.86 15.54 3.29
C GLU A 163 13.49 14.84 3.33
N TYR A 164 12.68 15.10 2.33
CA TYR A 164 11.35 14.50 2.17
C TYR A 164 11.39 13.38 1.14
N LYS A 165 11.20 12.14 1.59
CA LYS A 165 11.10 10.95 0.74
C LYS A 165 9.66 10.49 0.66
N LYS A 166 9.21 10.08 -0.53
CA LYS A 166 7.83 9.66 -0.79
C LYS A 166 7.78 8.49 -1.76
N ILE A 167 6.98 7.50 -1.45
CA ILE A 167 6.80 6.30 -2.24
C ILE A 167 5.31 6.00 -2.38
N ILE A 168 4.86 5.69 -3.58
CA ILE A 168 3.59 5.02 -3.83
C ILE A 168 3.87 3.53 -3.96
N TRP A 169 3.20 2.70 -3.15
CA TRP A 169 3.09 1.27 -3.38
C TRP A 169 1.76 0.96 -4.02
N PHE A 170 1.78 0.15 -5.08
CA PHE A 170 0.61 -0.29 -5.84
C PHE A 170 0.70 -1.78 -6.12
N ASP A 171 -0.38 -2.53 -5.84
CA ASP A 171 -0.43 -3.97 -6.09
C ASP A 171 -1.26 -4.27 -7.33
N TYR A 172 -0.61 -4.80 -8.37
CA TYR A 172 -1.25 -5.30 -9.58
C TYR A 172 -1.43 -6.81 -9.51
N ILE A 173 -2.67 -7.27 -9.63
CA ILE A 173 -3.02 -8.69 -9.55
C ILE A 173 -3.33 -9.21 -10.95
N TYR A 174 -2.65 -10.27 -11.35
CA TYR A 174 -2.78 -10.85 -12.67
C TYR A 174 -2.78 -12.39 -12.63
N SER A 175 -3.20 -13.02 -13.71
CA SER A 175 -3.06 -14.44 -13.92
C SER A 175 -1.73 -14.72 -14.64
N SER A 176 -1.00 -15.76 -14.22
CA SER A 176 0.15 -16.27 -14.92
C SER A 176 -0.05 -17.76 -15.23
N ALA A 177 0.16 -18.15 -16.50
CA ALA A 177 0.24 -19.53 -16.92
C ALA A 177 1.69 -19.87 -17.24
N CYS A 178 2.16 -21.04 -16.81
CA CYS A 178 3.55 -21.45 -16.97
C CYS A 178 3.87 -21.78 -18.43
N PRO A 179 4.85 -21.11 -19.08
CA PRO A 179 5.25 -21.43 -20.46
C PRO A 179 5.72 -22.87 -20.64
N CYS A 180 6.54 -23.40 -19.71
CA CYS A 180 6.98 -24.79 -19.75
C CYS A 180 5.81 -25.77 -19.69
N SER A 181 4.83 -25.53 -18.82
CA SER A 181 3.66 -26.41 -18.71
C SER A 181 2.79 -26.35 -19.96
N THR A 182 2.75 -25.20 -20.63
CA THR A 182 2.07 -25.04 -21.92
C THR A 182 2.73 -25.89 -23.01
N GLU A 183 4.04 -25.82 -23.17
CA GLU A 183 4.79 -26.63 -24.14
C GLU A 183 4.65 -28.14 -23.85
N LEU A 184 4.72 -28.53 -22.57
CA LEU A 184 4.51 -29.91 -22.15
C LEU A 184 3.08 -30.39 -22.41
N SER A 185 2.09 -29.49 -22.34
CA SER A 185 0.70 -29.82 -22.70
C SER A 185 0.55 -30.09 -24.18
N PHE A 186 1.20 -29.31 -25.05
CA PHE A 186 1.26 -29.58 -26.50
C PHE A 186 1.98 -30.90 -26.81
N HIS A 187 3.12 -31.14 -26.20
CA HIS A 187 3.84 -32.41 -26.39
C HIS A 187 2.98 -33.61 -25.99
N ALA A 188 2.21 -33.52 -24.89
CA ALA A 188 1.31 -34.61 -24.50
C ALA A 188 0.23 -34.88 -25.58
N TYR A 189 -0.31 -33.83 -26.18
CA TYR A 189 -1.29 -33.92 -27.25
C TYR A 189 -0.66 -34.53 -28.53
N GLU A 190 0.47 -34.01 -28.98
CA GLU A 190 1.16 -34.47 -30.19
C GLU A 190 1.60 -35.93 -30.10
N GLN A 191 2.10 -36.35 -28.93
CA GLN A 191 2.65 -37.72 -28.79
C GLN A 191 1.61 -38.78 -28.43
N ARG A 192 0.50 -38.39 -27.81
CA ARG A 192 -0.46 -39.36 -27.23
C ARG A 192 -1.92 -38.99 -27.45
N GLU A 193 -2.21 -37.87 -28.12
CA GLU A 193 -3.57 -37.31 -28.28
C GLU A 193 -4.29 -37.06 -26.92
N VAL A 194 -3.52 -36.76 -25.87
CA VAL A 194 -4.05 -36.50 -24.54
C VAL A 194 -4.15 -34.97 -24.30
N GLY A 195 -5.36 -34.49 -23.99
CA GLY A 195 -5.56 -33.10 -23.59
C GLY A 195 -4.93 -32.84 -22.22
N ALA A 196 -4.19 -31.76 -22.10
CA ALA A 196 -3.61 -31.29 -20.85
C ALA A 196 -3.79 -29.79 -20.71
N ILE A 197 -3.84 -29.31 -19.47
CA ILE A 197 -4.01 -27.90 -19.14
C ILE A 197 -2.74 -27.43 -18.39
N PRO A 198 -2.06 -26.38 -18.86
CA PRO A 198 -0.93 -25.82 -18.13
C PRO A 198 -1.38 -25.31 -16.76
N HIS A 199 -0.54 -25.45 -15.75
CA HIS A 199 -0.85 -24.83 -14.47
C HIS A 199 -0.84 -23.31 -14.60
N SER A 200 -1.80 -22.70 -13.96
CA SER A 200 -1.97 -21.26 -13.88
C SER A 200 -2.36 -20.86 -12.48
N GLN A 201 -2.04 -19.65 -12.10
CA GLN A 201 -2.25 -19.14 -10.76
C GLN A 201 -2.48 -17.64 -10.76
N ARG A 202 -3.06 -17.16 -9.68
CA ARG A 202 -3.09 -15.74 -9.36
C ARG A 202 -1.69 -15.30 -8.96
N SER A 203 -1.28 -14.13 -9.43
CA SER A 203 0.05 -13.55 -9.23
C SER A 203 -0.07 -12.09 -8.85
N VAL A 204 0.91 -11.58 -8.11
CA VAL A 204 0.94 -10.20 -7.65
C VAL A 204 2.25 -9.55 -8.08
N ALA A 205 2.16 -8.36 -8.67
CA ALA A 205 3.27 -7.44 -8.80
C ALA A 205 3.06 -6.28 -7.83
N ARG A 206 3.88 -6.21 -6.78
CA ARG A 206 3.95 -5.07 -5.87
C ARG A 206 4.97 -4.09 -6.39
N ILE A 207 4.53 -2.88 -6.68
CA ILE A 207 5.30 -1.84 -7.34
C ILE A 207 5.44 -0.65 -6.41
N GLY A 208 6.66 -0.36 -5.97
CA GLY A 208 7.00 0.84 -5.21
C GLY A 208 7.65 1.87 -6.14
N ILE A 209 7.15 3.08 -6.16
CA ILE A 209 7.60 4.16 -7.05
C ILE A 209 7.97 5.39 -6.24
N ASP A 210 9.22 5.87 -6.40
CA ASP A 210 9.65 7.23 -6.09
C ASP A 210 9.52 8.08 -7.37
N PHE A 211 8.92 9.26 -7.28
CA PHE A 211 8.55 10.08 -8.43
C PHE A 211 8.80 11.57 -8.19
N LYS A 212 9.06 12.28 -9.29
CA LYS A 212 9.27 13.73 -9.30
C LYS A 212 8.01 14.50 -9.59
N ASP A 213 7.31 14.07 -10.64
CA ASP A 213 6.05 14.65 -11.10
C ASP A 213 4.88 13.71 -10.81
N THR A 214 3.66 14.22 -10.80
CA THR A 214 2.47 13.43 -10.46
C THR A 214 2.35 12.18 -11.33
N VAL A 215 2.28 11.02 -10.67
CA VAL A 215 1.96 9.71 -11.27
C VAL A 215 0.63 9.27 -10.69
N TRP A 216 -0.34 9.02 -11.56
CA TRP A 216 -1.67 8.53 -11.16
C TRP A 216 -1.68 7.02 -11.02
N PHE A 217 -2.55 6.48 -10.18
CA PHE A 217 -2.72 5.03 -10.05
C PHE A 217 -3.18 4.40 -11.37
N GLU A 218 -4.00 5.13 -12.13
CA GLU A 218 -4.43 4.74 -13.47
C GLU A 218 -3.25 4.64 -14.45
N ASP A 219 -2.24 5.55 -14.36
CA ASP A 219 -1.03 5.45 -15.18
C ASP A 219 -0.23 4.18 -14.85
N ILE A 220 -0.08 3.86 -13.55
CA ILE A 220 0.62 2.65 -13.09
C ILE A 220 -0.11 1.41 -13.62
N LEU A 221 -1.44 1.39 -13.48
CA LEU A 221 -2.27 0.30 -13.95
C LEU A 221 -2.16 0.10 -15.46
N ASP A 222 -2.22 1.19 -16.24
CA ASP A 222 -2.12 1.14 -17.70
C ASP A 222 -0.75 0.60 -18.14
N MET A 223 0.34 1.02 -17.49
CA MET A 223 1.68 0.46 -17.72
C MET A 223 1.73 -1.04 -17.43
N CYS A 224 1.09 -1.49 -16.34
CA CYS A 224 1.02 -2.92 -16.02
C CYS A 224 0.25 -3.71 -17.08
N ARG A 225 -0.91 -3.22 -17.49
CA ARG A 225 -1.77 -3.83 -18.51
C ARG A 225 -1.10 -3.94 -19.88
N GLU A 226 -0.31 -2.93 -20.25
CA GLU A 226 0.44 -2.93 -21.51
C GLU A 226 1.41 -4.11 -21.63
N VAL A 227 2.06 -4.47 -20.54
CA VAL A 227 3.12 -5.51 -20.54
C VAL A 227 2.68 -6.86 -19.99
N ILE A 228 1.63 -6.89 -19.15
CA ILE A 228 1.02 -8.09 -18.57
C ILE A 228 -0.51 -7.96 -18.67
N PRO A 229 -1.11 -8.29 -19.82
CA PRO A 229 -2.52 -8.01 -20.09
C PRO A 229 -3.50 -8.96 -19.37
N THR A 230 -3.01 -9.91 -18.60
CA THR A 230 -3.79 -10.94 -17.91
C THR A 230 -4.27 -10.53 -16.53
N GLU A 231 -4.66 -9.26 -16.35
CA GLU A 231 -5.25 -8.78 -15.12
C GLU A 231 -6.47 -9.62 -14.70
N VAL A 232 -6.62 -9.88 -13.39
CA VAL A 232 -7.81 -10.59 -12.88
C VAL A 232 -9.08 -9.78 -13.07
N LEU A 233 -10.18 -10.43 -13.37
CA LEU A 233 -11.45 -9.79 -13.70
C LEU A 233 -12.34 -9.67 -12.47
N VAL A 234 -12.96 -8.49 -12.29
CA VAL A 234 -13.99 -8.25 -11.27
C VAL A 234 -15.39 -8.63 -11.78
N PHE A 235 -15.62 -8.53 -13.08
CA PHE A 235 -16.88 -8.86 -13.75
C PHE A 235 -16.62 -9.88 -14.87
N CYS A 236 -17.43 -10.95 -14.92
CA CYS A 236 -17.23 -12.04 -15.87
C CYS A 236 -18.56 -12.73 -16.20
N LYS A 237 -18.87 -12.85 -17.50
CA LYS A 237 -19.84 -13.79 -18.06
C LYS A 237 -19.10 -14.89 -18.83
N ARG A 238 -19.80 -15.86 -19.42
CA ARG A 238 -19.18 -16.99 -20.11
C ARG A 238 -18.27 -16.59 -21.27
N GLU A 239 -18.66 -15.55 -22.01
CA GLU A 239 -17.86 -14.98 -23.10
C GLU A 239 -16.56 -14.32 -22.61
N ASP A 240 -16.58 -13.73 -21.39
CA ASP A 240 -15.38 -13.15 -20.75
C ASP A 240 -14.46 -14.25 -20.20
N GLU A 241 -15.04 -15.31 -19.62
CA GLU A 241 -14.29 -16.47 -19.14
C GLU A 241 -13.53 -17.14 -20.29
N GLN A 242 -14.19 -17.32 -21.44
CA GLN A 242 -13.55 -17.83 -22.64
C GLN A 242 -12.44 -16.88 -23.11
N ALA A 243 -12.72 -15.57 -23.18
CA ALA A 243 -11.73 -14.57 -23.56
C ALA A 243 -10.52 -14.59 -22.64
N PHE A 244 -10.75 -14.73 -21.34
CA PHE A 244 -9.67 -14.78 -20.35
C PHE A 244 -8.83 -16.06 -20.50
N ALA A 245 -9.43 -17.20 -20.80
CA ALA A 245 -8.71 -18.43 -21.10
C ALA A 245 -7.79 -18.26 -22.34
N GLU A 246 -8.31 -17.66 -23.41
CA GLU A 246 -7.54 -17.35 -24.63
C GLU A 246 -6.41 -16.34 -24.32
N LEU A 247 -6.69 -15.32 -23.52
CA LEU A 247 -5.72 -14.29 -23.12
C LEU A 247 -4.57 -14.89 -22.31
N ASN A 248 -4.86 -15.77 -21.36
CA ASN A 248 -3.85 -16.48 -20.57
C ASN A 248 -2.97 -17.37 -21.45
N PHE A 249 -3.58 -18.08 -22.37
CA PHE A 249 -2.87 -18.95 -23.31
C PHE A 249 -1.92 -18.15 -24.22
N ALA A 250 -2.37 -17.00 -24.72
CA ALA A 250 -1.57 -16.14 -25.57
C ALA A 250 -0.44 -15.40 -24.82
N ASN A 251 -0.51 -15.32 -23.49
CA ASN A 251 0.38 -14.54 -22.64
C ASN A 251 0.96 -15.36 -21.49
N THR A 252 1.39 -16.61 -21.78
CA THR A 252 2.14 -17.38 -20.78
C THR A 252 3.41 -16.65 -20.36
N ILE A 253 3.75 -16.68 -19.06
CA ILE A 253 4.81 -15.83 -18.55
C ILE A 253 5.49 -16.43 -17.32
N PHE A 254 6.84 -16.42 -17.31
CA PHE A 254 7.65 -16.69 -16.12
C PHE A 254 7.68 -15.45 -15.20
N VAL A 255 7.95 -15.67 -13.92
CA VAL A 255 8.10 -14.56 -12.96
C VAL A 255 9.27 -13.66 -13.35
N GLU A 256 10.35 -14.21 -13.92
CA GLU A 256 11.51 -13.49 -14.42
C GLU A 256 11.16 -12.58 -15.60
N ASP A 257 10.26 -13.01 -16.49
CA ASP A 257 9.86 -12.21 -17.63
C ASP A 257 8.84 -11.14 -17.23
N ALA A 258 7.94 -11.47 -16.31
CA ALA A 258 7.01 -10.49 -15.76
C ALA A 258 7.76 -9.29 -15.14
N ILE A 259 8.75 -9.57 -14.31
CA ILE A 259 9.49 -8.50 -13.64
C ILE A 259 10.37 -7.70 -14.61
N ARG A 260 10.96 -8.32 -15.65
CA ARG A 260 11.73 -7.63 -16.70
C ARG A 260 10.85 -6.70 -17.54
N LYS A 261 9.63 -7.16 -17.89
CA LYS A 261 8.66 -6.35 -18.62
C LYS A 261 8.21 -5.14 -17.81
N LEU A 262 7.92 -5.30 -16.51
CA LEU A 262 7.56 -4.20 -15.62
C LEU A 262 8.73 -3.24 -15.45
N HIS A 263 9.95 -3.73 -15.25
CA HIS A 263 11.14 -2.87 -15.20
C HIS A 263 11.28 -2.03 -16.47
N TYR A 264 11.09 -2.63 -17.64
CA TYR A 264 11.20 -1.96 -18.93
C TYR A 264 10.19 -0.82 -19.07
N ILE A 265 8.91 -1.06 -18.76
CA ILE A 265 7.87 -0.05 -18.95
C ILE A 265 8.00 1.08 -17.94
N LEU A 266 8.26 0.78 -16.67
CA LEU A 266 8.47 1.79 -15.62
C LEU A 266 9.70 2.65 -15.88
N SER A 267 10.77 2.08 -16.46
CA SER A 267 11.99 2.83 -16.80
C SER A 267 11.80 3.86 -17.89
N LYS A 268 10.76 3.74 -18.73
CA LYS A 268 10.44 4.69 -19.81
C LYS A 268 9.75 5.95 -19.32
N ASP A 269 9.05 5.88 -18.19
CA ASP A 269 8.33 7.04 -17.67
C ASP A 269 9.31 7.97 -16.94
N GLN A 270 9.49 9.16 -17.49
CA GLN A 270 10.44 10.16 -16.97
C GLN A 270 9.99 10.77 -15.63
N ARG A 271 8.71 10.64 -15.27
CA ARG A 271 8.18 11.06 -13.97
C ARG A 271 8.67 10.16 -12.84
N ILE A 272 8.98 8.89 -13.15
CA ILE A 272 9.47 7.89 -12.20
C ILE A 272 10.98 8.07 -12.02
N HIS A 273 11.35 8.53 -10.82
CA HIS A 273 12.75 8.72 -10.47
C HIS A 273 13.42 7.37 -10.16
N ASP A 274 12.82 6.60 -9.28
CA ASP A 274 13.27 5.26 -8.89
C ASP A 274 12.08 4.33 -8.63
N PHE A 275 12.33 3.02 -8.63
CA PHE A 275 11.30 2.03 -8.32
C PHE A 275 11.87 0.71 -7.81
N LYS A 276 11.02 -0.01 -7.11
CA LYS A 276 11.19 -1.43 -6.75
C LYS A 276 9.97 -2.21 -7.20
N VAL A 277 10.19 -3.33 -7.86
CA VAL A 277 9.13 -4.27 -8.20
C VAL A 277 9.41 -5.62 -7.55
N ILE A 278 8.37 -6.23 -7.00
CA ILE A 278 8.39 -7.57 -6.43
C ILE A 278 7.26 -8.35 -7.11
N CYS A 279 7.59 -9.38 -7.88
CA CYS A 279 6.59 -10.28 -8.47
C CYS A 279 6.53 -11.58 -7.67
N SER A 280 5.33 -12.05 -7.37
CA SER A 280 5.08 -13.34 -6.73
C SER A 280 4.03 -14.11 -7.51
N HIS A 281 4.43 -15.25 -8.10
CA HIS A 281 3.55 -16.22 -8.70
C HIS A 281 3.15 -17.24 -7.63
N GLN A 282 1.87 -17.25 -7.26
CA GLN A 282 1.34 -18.11 -6.19
C GLN A 282 1.06 -19.50 -6.74
N GLU A 283 2.14 -20.26 -6.95
CA GLU A 283 2.17 -21.52 -7.68
C GLU A 283 1.06 -22.50 -7.29
N SER A 284 0.31 -22.99 -8.30
CA SER A 284 -0.69 -24.04 -8.09
C SER A 284 -0.08 -25.45 -8.14
N LEU A 285 1.11 -25.60 -8.72
CA LEU A 285 1.84 -26.88 -8.81
C LEU A 285 2.59 -27.20 -7.51
N HIS A 286 3.04 -26.17 -6.78
CA HIS A 286 3.91 -26.31 -5.60
C HIS A 286 3.26 -25.68 -4.36
N GLY A 287 3.74 -26.07 -3.18
CA GLY A 287 3.36 -25.45 -1.91
C GLY A 287 4.14 -24.18 -1.58
N HIS A 288 4.93 -23.65 -2.50
CA HIS A 288 5.71 -22.41 -2.39
C HIS A 288 5.46 -21.53 -3.60
N ASN A 289 5.84 -20.27 -3.52
CA ASN A 289 5.67 -19.29 -4.59
C ASN A 289 6.99 -19.07 -5.34
N ALA A 290 6.91 -18.80 -6.65
CA ALA A 290 8.04 -18.30 -7.41
C ALA A 290 8.09 -16.78 -7.32
N THR A 291 9.27 -16.21 -7.01
CA THR A 291 9.37 -14.78 -6.72
C THR A 291 10.59 -14.16 -7.36
N ALA A 292 10.44 -12.95 -7.87
CA ALA A 292 11.51 -12.12 -8.42
C ALA A 292 11.45 -10.69 -7.88
N VAL A 293 12.61 -10.07 -7.70
CA VAL A 293 12.75 -8.68 -7.23
C VAL A 293 13.68 -7.92 -8.15
N ILE A 294 13.31 -6.69 -8.49
CA ILE A 294 14.15 -5.78 -9.25
C ILE A 294 13.98 -4.35 -8.75
N THR A 295 15.06 -3.58 -8.78
CA THR A 295 15.04 -2.13 -8.55
C THR A 295 15.62 -1.42 -9.76
N LYS A 296 15.30 -0.14 -9.97
CA LYS A 296 15.99 0.68 -10.98
C LYS A 296 17.45 0.86 -10.63
N GLY A 297 17.75 0.96 -9.31
CA GLY A 297 19.12 0.87 -8.78
C GLY A 297 19.92 2.16 -8.95
N ILE A 298 19.29 3.32 -8.79
CA ILE A 298 20.01 4.59 -8.75
C ILE A 298 20.83 4.71 -7.47
N PRO A 299 21.96 5.46 -7.49
CA PRO A 299 22.73 5.75 -6.29
C PRO A 299 21.87 6.47 -5.23
N ASN A 300 22.06 6.10 -3.96
CA ASN A 300 21.29 6.62 -2.81
C ASN A 300 19.77 6.42 -2.90
N SER A 301 19.35 5.37 -3.59
CA SER A 301 17.97 4.95 -3.68
C SER A 301 17.33 4.72 -2.30
N CYS A 302 16.04 5.04 -2.15
CA CYS A 302 15.25 4.63 -1.01
C CYS A 302 14.87 3.12 -1.07
N PHE A 303 15.12 2.46 -2.19
CA PHE A 303 14.87 1.03 -2.38
C PHE A 303 16.13 0.20 -2.22
N ASN A 304 15.99 -0.97 -1.60
CA ASN A 304 17.02 -1.99 -1.55
C ASN A 304 16.53 -3.28 -2.22
N HIS A 305 17.45 -4.20 -2.53
CA HIS A 305 17.15 -5.48 -3.18
C HIS A 305 16.52 -6.53 -2.25
N HIS A 306 16.53 -6.28 -0.93
CA HIS A 306 15.95 -7.21 0.03
C HIS A 306 14.44 -7.02 0.12
N VAL A 307 13.71 -8.12 0.31
CA VAL A 307 12.28 -8.10 0.57
C VAL A 307 12.06 -8.26 2.07
N THR A 308 11.38 -7.30 2.65
CA THR A 308 11.02 -7.32 4.07
C THR A 308 9.85 -8.28 4.34
N VAL A 309 9.71 -8.70 5.61
CA VAL A 309 8.56 -9.54 6.02
C VAL A 309 7.23 -8.85 5.69
N GLY A 310 7.13 -7.54 5.92
CA GLY A 310 5.93 -6.79 5.60
C GLY A 310 5.60 -6.75 4.10
N GLU A 311 6.61 -6.64 3.23
CA GLU A 311 6.42 -6.75 1.78
C GLU A 311 5.94 -8.14 1.37
N TRP A 312 6.47 -9.22 1.99
CA TRP A 312 5.99 -10.59 1.76
C TRP A 312 4.53 -10.78 2.21
N GLU A 313 4.18 -10.26 3.38
CA GLU A 313 2.83 -10.37 3.93
C GLU A 313 1.81 -9.61 3.08
N ALA A 314 2.17 -8.43 2.57
CA ALA A 314 1.31 -7.63 1.72
C ALA A 314 0.97 -8.29 0.37
N MET A 315 1.80 -9.24 -0.10
CA MET A 315 1.58 -9.98 -1.35
C MET A 315 0.77 -11.28 -1.17
N ARG A 316 0.29 -11.60 0.01
CA ARG A 316 -0.63 -12.73 0.23
C ARG A 316 -2.02 -12.35 -0.28
N VAL A 317 -2.50 -13.02 -1.31
CA VAL A 317 -3.79 -12.76 -1.99
C VAL A 317 -4.76 -13.92 -1.76
#